data_862f26196304ed9a3cc04b6796280a7d
#
_entry.id   862f26196304ed9a3cc04b6796280a7d
#
_cell.length_a   1.000
_cell.length_b   1.000
_cell.length_c   1.000
_cell.angle_alpha   90.00
_cell.angle_beta   90.00
_cell.angle_gamma   90.00
#
_symmetry.space_group_name_H-M   'P 1'
#
loop_
_entity.id
_entity.type
_entity.pdbx_description
1 polymer ?
#
loop_
_entity_poly.entity_id
_entity_poly.type
_entity_poly.pdbx_seq_one_letter_code
_entity_poly.pdbx_strand_id
1 'polypeptide(L)'
;MTHMKWFRRRGSAPIESVEDIARARAERFWTRWSEQLPTISAALGDREPGRVEHELCELVAELHPDLHFALDRGQRAVYALVISGQEDPTLRPYTDAWKADAPADDLIWEYHDSVPPVPDPREVTVNLAGHAIRLADVLVVAQVDEAENVVDVAVYHPELAELDQPSQQALTFLPLDATLGERVAGERLRRVETALEKPENAISLIGLRDLVGHLDEPAPEPEADAEAEAE
;
A
#
# COMPACT_ATOMS: atom_id res chain seq x y z
N MET A 1 25.85 -58.40 30.73
CA MET A 1 25.36 -57.95 29.43
C MET A 1 24.37 -56.82 29.68
N THR A 2 24.82 -55.55 29.50
CA THR A 2 24.06 -54.36 29.83
C THR A 2 23.42 -53.83 28.54
N HIS A 3 22.10 -53.95 28.44
CA HIS A 3 21.34 -53.39 27.31
C HIS A 3 21.26 -51.87 27.41
N MET A 4 21.95 -51.16 26.57
CA MET A 4 21.85 -49.70 26.41
C MET A 4 20.67 -49.36 25.48
N LYS A 5 19.57 -48.79 26.04
CA LYS A 5 18.43 -48.32 25.28
C LYS A 5 18.76 -46.91 24.71
N TRP A 6 18.94 -46.83 23.40
CA TRP A 6 19.02 -45.55 22.68
C TRP A 6 17.63 -44.95 22.54
N PHE A 7 17.38 -43.80 23.18
CA PHE A 7 16.21 -42.96 22.92
C PHE A 7 16.53 -42.04 21.75
N ARG A 8 15.92 -42.28 20.58
CA ARG A 8 15.89 -41.30 19.51
C ARG A 8 15.11 -40.08 20.03
N ARG A 9 15.76 -38.91 20.17
CA ARG A 9 15.06 -37.64 20.29
C ARG A 9 14.21 -37.50 19.01
N ARG A 10 12.89 -37.42 19.17
CA ARG A 10 12.01 -36.88 18.13
C ARG A 10 12.44 -35.46 17.96
N GLY A 11 13.03 -35.10 16.81
CA GLY A 11 13.22 -33.73 16.40
C GLY A 11 11.84 -33.08 16.34
N SER A 12 11.66 -32.00 17.08
CA SER A 12 10.52 -31.11 16.84
C SER A 12 10.59 -30.71 15.37
N ALA A 13 9.49 -30.86 14.64
CA ALA A 13 9.38 -30.28 13.31
C ALA A 13 9.76 -28.78 13.43
N PRO A 14 10.53 -28.22 12.50
CA PRO A 14 10.78 -26.78 12.50
C PRO A 14 9.43 -26.08 12.53
N ILE A 15 9.30 -25.10 13.42
CA ILE A 15 8.13 -24.20 13.40
C ILE A 15 8.31 -23.40 12.12
N GLU A 16 7.41 -23.58 11.16
CA GLU A 16 7.41 -22.79 9.92
C GLU A 16 7.30 -21.29 10.30
N SER A 17 8.15 -20.47 9.71
CA SER A 17 8.07 -19.02 9.90
C SER A 17 6.84 -18.45 9.17
N VAL A 18 6.40 -17.26 9.57
CA VAL A 18 5.28 -16.58 8.89
C VAL A 18 5.63 -16.35 7.41
N GLU A 19 6.89 -16.05 7.13
CA GLU A 19 7.41 -15.85 5.77
C GLU A 19 7.35 -17.14 4.93
N ASP A 20 7.67 -18.30 5.52
CA ASP A 20 7.59 -19.59 4.81
C ASP A 20 6.13 -19.95 4.50
N ILE A 21 5.22 -19.69 5.45
CA ILE A 21 3.77 -19.89 5.27
C ILE A 21 3.24 -18.95 4.19
N ALA A 22 3.62 -17.67 4.24
CA ALA A 22 3.19 -16.65 3.28
C ALA A 22 3.63 -17.02 1.87
N ARG A 23 4.90 -17.41 1.69
CA ARG A 23 5.44 -17.84 0.39
C ARG A 23 4.69 -19.06 -0.16
N ALA A 24 4.50 -20.11 0.65
CA ALA A 24 3.78 -21.29 0.21
C ALA A 24 2.31 -21.00 -0.17
N ARG A 25 1.68 -19.99 0.46
CA ARG A 25 0.34 -19.54 0.13
C ARG A 25 0.34 -18.69 -1.14
N ALA A 26 1.32 -17.83 -1.35
CA ALA A 26 1.49 -17.04 -2.57
C ALA A 26 1.68 -17.93 -3.81
N GLU A 27 2.55 -18.95 -3.75
CA GLU A 27 2.72 -19.93 -4.84
C GLU A 27 1.41 -20.62 -5.22
N ARG A 28 0.61 -21.03 -4.23
CA ARG A 28 -0.71 -21.64 -4.48
C ARG A 28 -1.69 -20.64 -5.09
N PHE A 29 -1.71 -19.41 -4.60
CA PHE A 29 -2.52 -18.32 -5.15
C PHE A 29 -2.24 -18.15 -6.63
N TRP A 30 -0.97 -17.96 -7.03
CA TRP A 30 -0.60 -17.70 -8.42
C TRP A 30 -0.85 -18.87 -9.34
N THR A 31 -0.73 -20.11 -8.83
CA THR A 31 -1.13 -21.31 -9.59
C THR A 31 -2.62 -21.27 -9.89
N ARG A 32 -3.47 -21.06 -8.89
CA ARG A 32 -4.93 -20.99 -9.08
C ARG A 32 -5.37 -19.76 -9.87
N TRP A 33 -4.72 -18.62 -9.65
CA TRP A 33 -4.95 -17.40 -10.43
C TRP A 33 -4.76 -17.67 -11.93
N SER A 34 -3.65 -18.30 -12.32
CA SER A 34 -3.36 -18.61 -13.72
C SER A 34 -4.40 -19.52 -14.36
N GLU A 35 -4.95 -20.48 -13.60
CA GLU A 35 -6.03 -21.37 -14.05
C GLU A 35 -7.36 -20.63 -14.23
N GLN A 36 -7.66 -19.66 -13.38
CA GLN A 36 -8.92 -18.89 -13.37
C GLN A 36 -8.86 -17.66 -14.28
N LEU A 37 -7.68 -17.18 -14.64
CA LEU A 37 -7.46 -15.93 -15.37
C LEU A 37 -8.32 -15.79 -16.64
N PRO A 38 -8.51 -16.83 -17.48
CA PRO A 38 -9.39 -16.72 -18.65
C PRO A 38 -10.84 -16.43 -18.28
N THR A 39 -11.35 -17.05 -17.20
CA THR A 39 -12.73 -16.87 -16.72
C THR A 39 -12.90 -15.47 -16.12
N ILE A 40 -11.93 -15.03 -15.32
CA ILE A 40 -11.90 -13.69 -14.72
C ILE A 40 -11.88 -12.62 -15.82
N SER A 41 -10.97 -12.76 -16.78
CA SER A 41 -10.85 -11.81 -17.89
C SER A 41 -12.12 -11.76 -18.74
N ALA A 42 -12.80 -12.89 -18.96
CA ALA A 42 -14.07 -12.93 -19.68
C ALA A 42 -15.18 -12.22 -18.91
N ALA A 43 -15.31 -12.47 -17.60
CA ALA A 43 -16.32 -11.81 -16.75
C ALA A 43 -16.13 -10.28 -16.72
N LEU A 44 -14.89 -9.80 -16.64
CA LEU A 44 -14.59 -8.38 -16.69
C LEU A 44 -14.86 -7.78 -18.07
N GLY A 45 -14.50 -8.48 -19.14
CA GLY A 45 -14.79 -8.07 -20.51
C GLY A 45 -16.29 -7.95 -20.78
N ASP A 46 -17.09 -8.87 -20.21
CA ASP A 46 -18.56 -8.85 -20.26
C ASP A 46 -19.18 -7.78 -19.33
N ARG A 47 -18.39 -7.11 -18.49
CA ARG A 47 -18.81 -6.17 -17.43
C ARG A 47 -19.68 -6.83 -16.35
N GLU A 48 -19.41 -8.09 -16.06
CA GLU A 48 -20.11 -8.90 -15.06
C GLU A 48 -19.14 -9.41 -13.97
N PRO A 49 -18.41 -8.53 -13.22
CA PRO A 49 -17.41 -8.93 -12.23
C PRO A 49 -18.00 -9.81 -11.12
N GLY A 50 -19.28 -9.64 -10.80
CA GLY A 50 -19.97 -10.46 -9.79
C GLY A 50 -20.00 -11.97 -10.10
N ARG A 51 -19.74 -12.36 -11.36
CA ARG A 51 -19.64 -13.80 -11.75
C ARG A 51 -18.44 -14.51 -11.14
N VAL A 52 -17.40 -13.76 -10.78
CA VAL A 52 -16.12 -14.31 -10.27
C VAL A 52 -15.78 -13.79 -8.87
N GLU A 53 -16.66 -13.00 -8.28
CA GLU A 53 -16.43 -12.39 -6.95
C GLU A 53 -16.25 -13.46 -5.85
N HIS A 54 -17.07 -14.49 -5.87
CA HIS A 54 -17.01 -15.56 -4.86
C HIS A 54 -15.69 -16.34 -4.97
N GLU A 55 -15.30 -16.72 -6.16
CA GLU A 55 -14.05 -17.46 -6.43
C GLU A 55 -12.82 -16.61 -6.04
N LEU A 56 -12.88 -15.30 -6.26
CA LEU A 56 -11.82 -14.39 -5.85
C LEU A 56 -11.76 -14.22 -4.34
N CYS A 57 -12.91 -14.11 -3.66
CA CYS A 57 -12.96 -14.08 -2.19
C CYS A 57 -12.31 -15.33 -1.60
N GLU A 58 -12.63 -16.52 -2.13
CA GLU A 58 -12.01 -17.78 -1.66
C GLU A 58 -10.51 -17.81 -1.93
N LEU A 59 -10.08 -17.38 -3.12
CA LEU A 59 -8.67 -17.36 -3.51
C LEU A 59 -7.85 -16.44 -2.61
N VAL A 60 -8.36 -15.24 -2.31
CA VAL A 60 -7.69 -14.28 -1.41
C VAL A 60 -7.72 -14.77 0.04
N ALA A 61 -8.81 -15.38 0.49
CA ALA A 61 -8.89 -15.95 1.84
C ALA A 61 -7.90 -17.12 2.05
N GLU A 62 -7.52 -17.86 1.01
CA GLU A 62 -6.46 -18.86 1.10
C GLU A 62 -5.07 -18.24 1.29
N LEU A 63 -4.83 -17.05 0.76
CA LEU A 63 -3.63 -16.28 1.04
C LEU A 63 -3.63 -15.81 2.50
N HIS A 64 -4.66 -15.07 2.92
CA HIS A 64 -4.97 -14.77 4.31
C HIS A 64 -6.43 -14.30 4.45
N PRO A 65 -7.21 -14.77 5.46
CA PRO A 65 -8.63 -14.45 5.58
C PRO A 65 -8.95 -12.98 5.84
N ASP A 66 -8.00 -12.22 6.38
CA ASP A 66 -8.16 -10.80 6.70
C ASP A 66 -7.63 -9.88 5.58
N LEU A 67 -7.17 -10.43 4.46
CA LEU A 67 -6.81 -9.63 3.29
C LEU A 67 -8.05 -9.20 2.50
N HIS A 68 -7.95 -8.03 1.94
CA HIS A 68 -8.94 -7.45 1.04
C HIS A 68 -8.40 -7.44 -0.39
N PHE A 69 -9.31 -7.43 -1.36
CA PHE A 69 -8.92 -7.25 -2.75
C PHE A 69 -9.84 -6.26 -3.46
N ALA A 70 -9.30 -5.66 -4.51
CA ALA A 70 -10.06 -4.90 -5.48
C ALA A 70 -9.66 -5.31 -6.89
N LEU A 71 -10.65 -5.33 -7.77
CA LEU A 71 -10.45 -5.40 -9.22
C LEU A 71 -10.78 -4.03 -9.78
N ASP A 72 -9.77 -3.31 -10.17
CA ASP A 72 -9.88 -1.94 -10.64
C ASP A 72 -9.39 -1.79 -12.09
N ARG A 73 -9.58 -0.59 -12.62
CA ARG A 73 -8.91 -0.19 -13.84
C ARG A 73 -7.43 0.04 -13.54
N GLY A 74 -6.55 -0.57 -14.30
CA GLY A 74 -5.11 -0.37 -14.17
C GLY A 74 -4.69 1.05 -14.55
N GLN A 75 -3.55 1.49 -14.04
CA GLN A 75 -2.92 2.77 -14.39
C GLN A 75 -2.13 2.65 -15.69
N ARG A 76 -1.51 1.49 -15.93
CA ARG A 76 -0.70 1.16 -17.12
C ARG A 76 -1.30 0.01 -17.91
N ALA A 77 -2.08 -0.85 -17.27
CA ALA A 77 -2.80 -1.99 -17.83
C ALA A 77 -4.30 -1.70 -17.95
N VAL A 78 -5.05 -2.64 -18.55
CA VAL A 78 -6.52 -2.54 -18.62
C VAL A 78 -7.13 -2.78 -17.24
N TYR A 79 -6.60 -3.75 -16.50
CA TYR A 79 -7.08 -4.17 -15.18
C TYR A 79 -5.95 -4.16 -14.17
N ALA A 80 -6.30 -3.90 -12.93
CA ALA A 80 -5.44 -4.06 -11.77
C ALA A 80 -6.08 -5.02 -10.76
N LEU A 81 -5.29 -5.98 -10.27
CA LEU A 81 -5.60 -6.72 -9.05
C LEU A 81 -4.82 -6.11 -7.91
N VAL A 82 -5.54 -5.59 -6.92
CA VAL A 82 -4.98 -5.01 -5.72
C VAL A 82 -5.28 -5.97 -4.56
N ILE A 83 -4.26 -6.36 -3.80
CA ILE A 83 -4.40 -7.09 -2.53
C ILE A 83 -3.92 -6.16 -1.42
N SER A 84 -4.78 -5.90 -0.44
CA SER A 84 -4.52 -4.94 0.62
C SER A 84 -4.70 -5.57 2.00
N GLY A 85 -3.80 -5.22 2.92
CA GLY A 85 -3.90 -5.51 4.35
C GLY A 85 -4.55 -4.39 5.15
N GLN A 86 -5.06 -3.34 4.51
CA GLN A 86 -5.69 -2.17 5.16
C GLN A 86 -4.83 -1.60 6.30
N GLU A 87 -3.54 -1.37 6.02
CA GLU A 87 -2.54 -0.84 6.95
C GLU A 87 -2.16 -1.78 8.13
N ASP A 88 -2.73 -3.00 8.20
CA ASP A 88 -2.31 -3.96 9.22
C ASP A 88 -0.91 -4.51 8.92
N PRO A 89 0.11 -4.16 9.72
CA PRO A 89 1.48 -4.60 9.47
C PRO A 89 1.66 -6.12 9.63
N THR A 90 0.76 -6.81 10.32
CA THR A 90 0.82 -8.28 10.49
C THR A 90 0.49 -9.03 9.19
N LEU A 91 -0.18 -8.37 8.24
CA LEU A 91 -0.54 -8.92 6.93
C LEU A 91 0.55 -8.68 5.86
N ARG A 92 1.52 -7.81 6.13
CA ARG A 92 2.63 -7.49 5.21
C ARG A 92 3.38 -8.72 4.69
N PRO A 93 3.77 -9.71 5.50
CA PRO A 93 4.47 -10.88 4.99
C PRO A 93 3.70 -11.59 3.86
N TYR A 94 2.37 -11.58 3.91
CA TYR A 94 1.52 -12.21 2.90
C TYR A 94 1.43 -11.39 1.62
N THR A 95 1.23 -10.08 1.72
CA THR A 95 1.17 -9.20 0.54
C THR A 95 2.54 -9.08 -0.13
N ASP A 96 3.64 -9.05 0.64
CA ASP A 96 5.01 -9.03 0.13
C ASP A 96 5.37 -10.33 -0.62
N ALA A 97 5.07 -11.49 -0.03
CA ALA A 97 5.28 -12.78 -0.68
C ALA A 97 4.44 -12.91 -1.95
N TRP A 98 3.17 -12.49 -1.89
CA TRP A 98 2.27 -12.48 -3.04
C TRP A 98 2.80 -11.61 -4.18
N LYS A 99 3.28 -10.40 -3.87
CA LYS A 99 3.85 -9.48 -4.88
C LYS A 99 5.16 -9.99 -5.45
N ALA A 100 6.02 -10.59 -4.63
CA ALA A 100 7.30 -11.13 -5.06
C ALA A 100 7.16 -12.27 -6.09
N ASP A 101 6.09 -13.08 -5.96
CA ASP A 101 5.80 -14.19 -6.86
C ASP A 101 4.83 -13.80 -8.01
N ALA A 102 4.40 -12.53 -8.07
CA ALA A 102 3.48 -12.06 -9.10
C ALA A 102 4.07 -12.19 -10.50
N PRO A 103 3.27 -12.55 -11.50
CA PRO A 103 3.66 -12.41 -12.90
C PRO A 103 4.07 -10.96 -13.21
N ALA A 104 4.95 -10.79 -14.19
CA ALA A 104 5.26 -9.44 -14.66
C ALA A 104 4.00 -8.74 -15.16
N ASP A 105 3.86 -7.46 -14.85
CA ASP A 105 2.79 -6.63 -15.38
C ASP A 105 2.84 -6.64 -16.91
N ASP A 106 1.66 -6.67 -17.54
CA ASP A 106 1.51 -6.61 -18.98
C ASP A 106 0.48 -5.53 -19.41
N LEU A 107 0.05 -5.52 -20.66
CA LEU A 107 -0.94 -4.56 -21.14
C LEU A 107 -2.37 -4.81 -20.63
N ILE A 108 -2.62 -6.00 -20.10
CA ILE A 108 -3.94 -6.42 -19.63
C ILE A 108 -4.03 -6.37 -18.12
N TRP A 109 -2.97 -6.79 -17.40
CA TRP A 109 -2.95 -6.92 -15.95
C TRP A 109 -1.75 -6.24 -15.32
N GLU A 110 -2.02 -5.56 -14.23
CA GLU A 110 -1.03 -5.11 -13.24
C GLU A 110 -1.45 -5.55 -11.84
N TYR A 111 -0.47 -5.74 -10.96
CA TYR A 111 -0.66 -6.34 -9.64
C TYR A 111 -0.09 -5.42 -8.57
N HIS A 112 -0.89 -5.10 -7.54
CA HIS A 112 -0.50 -4.22 -6.44
C HIS A 112 -0.74 -4.90 -5.09
N ASP A 113 0.25 -4.84 -4.21
CA ASP A 113 0.24 -5.40 -2.85
C ASP A 113 -0.31 -4.42 -1.80
N SER A 114 -0.84 -3.32 -2.25
CA SER A 114 -1.52 -2.27 -1.49
C SER A 114 -2.24 -1.33 -2.48
N VAL A 115 -3.17 -0.53 -2.01
CA VAL A 115 -3.82 0.47 -2.86
C VAL A 115 -2.77 1.47 -3.36
N PRO A 116 -2.53 1.56 -4.67
CA PRO A 116 -1.52 2.46 -5.22
C PRO A 116 -1.99 3.93 -5.17
N PRO A 117 -1.05 4.89 -5.17
CA PRO A 117 -1.42 6.30 -5.29
C PRO A 117 -2.09 6.58 -6.64
N VAL A 118 -2.97 7.57 -6.68
CA VAL A 118 -3.54 8.04 -7.95
C VAL A 118 -2.45 8.75 -8.79
N PRO A 119 -2.51 8.70 -10.11
CA PRO A 119 -1.50 9.35 -10.96
C PRO A 119 -1.35 10.85 -10.66
N ASP A 120 -2.45 11.58 -10.64
CA ASP A 120 -2.48 13.00 -10.26
C ASP A 120 -3.62 13.30 -9.29
N PRO A 121 -3.34 13.53 -8.00
CA PRO A 121 -4.37 13.86 -7.01
C PRO A 121 -5.10 15.18 -7.30
N ARG A 122 -4.51 16.09 -8.11
CA ARG A 122 -5.15 17.37 -8.46
C ARG A 122 -6.37 17.20 -9.38
N GLU A 123 -6.43 16.09 -10.12
CA GLU A 123 -7.56 15.75 -11.00
C GLU A 123 -8.71 15.04 -10.27
N VAL A 124 -8.50 14.68 -9.00
CA VAL A 124 -9.47 13.95 -8.20
C VAL A 124 -10.45 14.92 -7.53
N THR A 125 -11.73 14.61 -7.65
CA THR A 125 -12.82 15.24 -6.91
C THR A 125 -13.63 14.16 -6.22
N VAL A 126 -13.84 14.29 -4.92
CA VAL A 126 -14.64 13.35 -4.11
C VAL A 126 -15.92 14.04 -3.62
N ASN A 127 -17.00 13.29 -3.45
CA ASN A 127 -18.22 13.81 -2.87
C ASN A 127 -18.29 13.35 -1.41
N LEU A 128 -18.21 14.32 -0.49
CA LEU A 128 -18.34 14.10 0.95
C LEU A 128 -19.51 14.91 1.49
N ALA A 129 -20.49 14.26 2.09
CA ALA A 129 -21.67 14.89 2.67
C ALA A 129 -22.40 15.85 1.69
N GLY A 130 -22.35 15.59 0.39
CA GLY A 130 -22.93 16.45 -0.65
C GLY A 130 -22.04 17.59 -1.14
N HIS A 131 -20.83 17.74 -0.60
CA HIS A 131 -19.83 18.69 -1.05
C HIS A 131 -18.91 18.05 -2.09
N ALA A 132 -18.66 18.75 -3.21
CA ALA A 132 -17.72 18.33 -4.24
C ALA A 132 -16.31 18.83 -3.89
N ILE A 133 -15.56 18.02 -3.17
CA ILE A 133 -14.23 18.33 -2.65
C ILE A 133 -13.17 18.05 -3.71
N ARG A 134 -12.45 19.05 -4.13
CA ARG A 134 -11.32 18.88 -5.05
C ARG A 134 -10.04 18.67 -4.27
N LEU A 135 -9.34 17.58 -4.52
CA LEU A 135 -8.06 17.33 -3.84
C LEU A 135 -6.97 18.35 -4.21
N ALA A 136 -7.14 19.06 -5.31
CA ALA A 136 -6.27 20.20 -5.69
C ALA A 136 -6.24 21.34 -4.65
N ASP A 137 -7.32 21.49 -3.86
CA ASP A 137 -7.47 22.55 -2.86
C ASP A 137 -6.97 22.11 -1.46
N VAL A 138 -6.55 20.86 -1.32
CA VAL A 138 -5.95 20.34 -0.09
C VAL A 138 -4.53 20.88 0.07
N LEU A 139 -4.24 21.36 1.27
CA LEU A 139 -2.92 21.81 1.70
C LEU A 139 -2.47 21.00 2.92
N VAL A 140 -1.17 20.79 3.03
CA VAL A 140 -0.57 20.00 4.10
C VAL A 140 0.59 20.76 4.72
N VAL A 141 0.61 20.85 6.05
CA VAL A 141 1.85 21.16 6.77
C VAL A 141 2.53 19.85 7.09
N ALA A 142 3.80 19.73 6.72
CA ALA A 142 4.59 18.53 6.94
C ALA A 142 5.79 18.85 7.83
N GLN A 143 6.02 18.02 8.84
CA GLN A 143 7.19 18.05 9.70
C GLN A 143 7.92 16.73 9.58
N VAL A 144 9.12 16.77 9.00
CA VAL A 144 9.97 15.58 8.79
C VAL A 144 10.76 15.25 10.04
N ASP A 145 10.77 13.99 10.40
CA ASP A 145 11.70 13.40 11.37
C ASP A 145 12.70 12.51 10.56
N GLU A 146 13.84 13.11 10.21
CA GLU A 146 14.86 12.42 9.40
C GLU A 146 15.47 11.21 10.12
N ALA A 147 15.49 11.23 11.47
CA ALA A 147 16.10 10.14 12.24
C ALA A 147 15.24 8.86 12.21
N GLU A 148 13.92 9.02 12.20
CA GLU A 148 12.95 7.92 12.13
C GLU A 148 12.41 7.70 10.71
N ASN A 149 12.76 8.58 9.77
CA ASN A 149 12.32 8.55 8.38
C ASN A 149 10.79 8.59 8.24
N VAL A 150 10.14 9.44 9.02
CA VAL A 150 8.68 9.63 9.07
C VAL A 150 8.30 11.11 9.01
N VAL A 151 7.02 11.36 8.74
CA VAL A 151 6.46 12.71 8.61
C VAL A 151 5.22 12.84 9.49
N ASP A 152 5.15 13.90 10.29
CA ASP A 152 3.93 14.35 10.94
C ASP A 152 3.25 15.36 10.01
N VAL A 153 1.93 15.22 9.79
CA VAL A 153 1.19 16.06 8.87
C VAL A 153 -0.06 16.66 9.49
N ALA A 154 -0.40 17.90 9.09
CA ALA A 154 -1.70 18.50 9.35
C ALA A 154 -2.36 18.86 8.02
N VAL A 155 -3.56 18.33 7.80
CA VAL A 155 -4.30 18.47 6.53
C VAL A 155 -5.34 19.58 6.64
N TYR A 156 -5.34 20.47 5.68
CA TYR A 156 -6.28 21.58 5.56
C TYR A 156 -7.03 21.51 4.22
N HIS A 157 -8.32 21.83 4.27
CA HIS A 157 -9.13 22.16 3.11
C HIS A 157 -10.12 23.28 3.48
N PRO A 158 -10.44 24.23 2.57
CA PRO A 158 -11.36 25.34 2.88
C PRO A 158 -12.72 24.91 3.47
N GLU A 159 -13.26 23.78 3.03
CA GLU A 159 -14.56 23.29 3.47
C GLU A 159 -14.52 22.41 4.73
N LEU A 160 -13.32 22.09 5.28
CA LEU A 160 -13.20 21.21 6.45
C LEU A 160 -14.03 21.67 7.65
N ALA A 161 -14.09 22.98 7.92
CA ALA A 161 -14.83 23.53 9.04
C ALA A 161 -16.37 23.42 8.91
N GLU A 162 -16.86 23.21 7.69
CA GLU A 162 -18.30 23.10 7.38
C GLU A 162 -18.81 21.65 7.38
N LEU A 163 -17.90 20.68 7.39
CA LEU A 163 -18.21 19.26 7.36
C LEU A 163 -18.50 18.71 8.76
N ASP A 164 -19.29 17.64 8.83
CA ASP A 164 -19.46 16.85 10.04
C ASP A 164 -18.19 16.07 10.39
N GLN A 165 -18.07 15.59 11.62
CA GLN A 165 -16.87 14.92 12.13
C GLN A 165 -16.44 13.70 11.28
N PRO A 166 -17.34 12.78 10.85
CA PRO A 166 -16.95 11.68 9.96
C PRO A 166 -16.40 12.16 8.63
N SER A 167 -16.99 13.19 8.02
CA SER A 167 -16.54 13.75 6.75
C SER A 167 -15.21 14.52 6.89
N GLN A 168 -15.00 15.22 8.03
CA GLN A 168 -13.70 15.84 8.36
C GLN A 168 -12.61 14.78 8.44
N GLN A 169 -12.89 13.67 9.13
CA GLN A 169 -11.94 12.56 9.24
C GLN A 169 -11.64 11.96 7.86
N ALA A 170 -12.67 11.69 7.05
CA ALA A 170 -12.48 11.18 5.70
C ALA A 170 -11.64 12.15 4.83
N LEU A 171 -11.93 13.47 4.89
CA LEU A 171 -11.17 14.48 4.15
C LEU A 171 -9.74 14.67 4.69
N THR A 172 -9.45 14.26 5.90
CA THR A 172 -8.10 14.30 6.46
C THR A 172 -7.24 13.15 5.93
N PHE A 173 -7.76 11.93 5.83
CA PHE A 173 -6.98 10.73 5.45
C PHE A 173 -7.01 10.44 3.95
N LEU A 174 -8.17 10.48 3.32
CA LEU A 174 -8.33 10.10 1.91
C LEU A 174 -7.36 10.84 0.93
N PRO A 175 -7.09 12.16 1.07
CA PRO A 175 -6.12 12.82 0.20
C PRO A 175 -4.70 12.31 0.37
N LEU A 176 -4.32 11.88 1.58
CA LEU A 176 -3.00 11.34 1.88
C LEU A 176 -2.83 9.97 1.21
N ASP A 177 -3.82 9.08 1.36
CA ASP A 177 -3.83 7.76 0.72
C ASP A 177 -3.87 7.89 -0.81
N ALA A 178 -4.70 8.78 -1.34
CA ALA A 178 -4.74 9.07 -2.77
C ALA A 178 -3.39 9.60 -3.30
N THR A 179 -2.64 10.32 -2.47
CA THR A 179 -1.37 10.94 -2.87
C THR A 179 -0.19 10.00 -2.75
N LEU A 180 -0.08 9.27 -1.67
CA LEU A 180 1.07 8.43 -1.32
C LEU A 180 0.84 6.94 -1.62
N GLY A 181 -0.41 6.52 -1.71
CA GLY A 181 -0.82 5.12 -1.66
C GLY A 181 -0.83 4.57 -0.23
N GLU A 182 -1.59 3.51 -0.02
CA GLU A 182 -1.82 2.90 1.30
C GLU A 182 -0.49 2.54 2.02
N ARG A 183 0.43 1.89 1.30
CA ARG A 183 1.69 1.40 1.90
C ARG A 183 2.57 2.56 2.37
N VAL A 184 2.83 3.52 1.50
CA VAL A 184 3.70 4.65 1.81
C VAL A 184 3.07 5.54 2.87
N ALA A 185 1.76 5.79 2.80
CA ALA A 185 1.05 6.52 3.84
C ALA A 185 1.19 5.83 5.21
N GLY A 186 0.93 4.52 5.29
CA GLY A 186 1.05 3.76 6.53
C GLY A 186 2.48 3.62 7.07
N GLU A 187 3.52 3.68 6.22
CA GLU A 187 4.93 3.56 6.62
C GLU A 187 5.56 4.91 6.98
N ARG A 188 5.16 5.98 6.29
CA ARG A 188 5.83 7.29 6.38
C ARG A 188 5.08 8.30 7.21
N LEU A 189 3.75 8.19 7.34
CA LEU A 189 2.97 9.12 8.13
C LEU A 189 2.81 8.59 9.55
N ARG A 190 3.45 9.28 10.52
CA ARG A 190 3.37 8.88 11.93
C ARG A 190 2.19 9.53 12.64
N ARG A 191 1.96 10.82 12.40
CA ARG A 191 0.90 11.59 13.00
C ARG A 191 0.15 12.37 11.95
N VAL A 192 -1.17 12.25 11.95
CA VAL A 192 -2.05 12.96 11.02
C VAL A 192 -3.07 13.76 11.82
N GLU A 193 -3.14 15.05 11.56
CA GLU A 193 -4.06 15.99 12.21
C GLU A 193 -4.92 16.73 11.19
N THR A 194 -6.07 17.19 11.64
CA THR A 194 -6.96 18.06 10.87
C THR A 194 -6.66 19.52 11.24
N ALA A 195 -6.37 20.37 10.26
CA ALA A 195 -6.26 21.81 10.43
C ALA A 195 -7.55 22.51 9.96
N LEU A 196 -8.27 23.14 10.88
CA LEU A 196 -9.52 23.86 10.55
C LEU A 196 -9.26 25.29 10.04
N GLU A 197 -8.08 25.83 10.27
CA GLU A 197 -7.66 27.12 9.78
C GLU A 197 -6.53 26.94 8.77
N LYS A 198 -6.48 27.81 7.75
CA LYS A 198 -5.43 27.73 6.73
C LYS A 198 -4.06 27.98 7.36
N PRO A 199 -3.17 26.97 7.36
CA PRO A 199 -1.86 27.12 7.98
C PRO A 199 -0.92 27.96 7.11
N GLU A 200 0.04 28.62 7.75
CA GLU A 200 1.21 29.19 7.09
C GLU A 200 2.17 28.04 6.68
N ASN A 201 2.95 28.24 5.64
CA ASN A 201 3.95 27.26 5.15
C ASN A 201 3.38 25.88 4.75
N ALA A 202 2.12 25.84 4.34
CA ALA A 202 1.53 24.63 3.80
C ALA A 202 2.00 24.35 2.36
N ILE A 203 2.19 23.08 2.05
CA ILE A 203 2.52 22.56 0.71
C ILE A 203 1.31 21.88 0.07
N SER A 204 1.33 21.69 -1.23
CA SER A 204 0.31 20.92 -1.94
C SER A 204 0.51 19.42 -1.73
N LEU A 205 -0.48 18.61 -2.11
CA LEU A 205 -0.36 17.14 -2.10
C LEU A 205 0.80 16.64 -2.98
N ILE A 206 1.06 17.28 -4.12
CA ILE A 206 2.24 16.95 -4.94
C ILE A 206 3.53 17.27 -4.19
N GLY A 207 3.60 18.42 -3.51
CA GLY A 207 4.75 18.75 -2.67
C GLY A 207 4.96 17.77 -1.53
N LEU A 208 3.89 17.21 -0.95
CA LEU A 208 3.99 16.13 0.04
C LEU A 208 4.55 14.83 -0.58
N ARG A 209 4.07 14.46 -1.78
CA ARG A 209 4.58 13.28 -2.52
C ARG A 209 6.07 13.40 -2.79
N ASP A 210 6.50 14.57 -3.29
CA ASP A 210 7.90 14.84 -3.57
C ASP A 210 8.74 14.79 -2.28
N LEU A 211 8.25 15.40 -1.20
CA LEU A 211 8.92 15.41 0.10
C LEU A 211 9.12 14.00 0.64
N VAL A 212 8.08 13.16 0.62
CA VAL A 212 8.15 11.77 1.09
C VAL A 212 9.05 10.94 0.17
N GLY A 213 8.99 11.17 -1.16
CA GLY A 213 9.86 10.49 -2.12
C GLY A 213 11.36 10.74 -1.86
N HIS A 214 11.73 11.94 -1.42
CA HIS A 214 13.13 12.24 -1.06
C HIS A 214 13.61 11.50 0.21
N LEU A 215 12.71 11.10 1.09
CA LEU A 215 13.09 10.30 2.26
C LEU A 215 13.52 8.87 1.89
N ASP A 216 13.12 8.38 0.73
CA ASP A 216 13.51 7.05 0.22
C ASP A 216 14.85 7.08 -0.54
N GLU A 217 15.38 8.27 -0.85
CA GLU A 217 16.67 8.41 -1.50
C GLU A 217 17.81 8.17 -0.48
N PRO A 218 18.80 7.34 -0.79
CA PRO A 218 19.96 7.19 0.08
C PRO A 218 20.64 8.55 0.24
N ALA A 219 21.05 8.88 1.48
CA ALA A 219 21.80 10.09 1.75
C ALA A 219 22.99 10.18 0.79
N PRO A 220 23.26 11.34 0.18
CA PRO A 220 24.42 11.49 -0.70
C PRO A 220 25.68 11.08 0.05
N GLU A 221 26.47 10.17 -0.55
CA GLU A 221 27.77 9.79 0.02
C GLU A 221 28.57 11.08 0.26
N PRO A 222 29.18 11.28 1.45
CA PRO A 222 30.03 12.43 1.70
C PRO A 222 31.10 12.46 0.62
N GLU A 223 31.16 13.54 -0.15
CA GLU A 223 32.23 13.76 -1.12
C GLU A 223 33.55 13.56 -0.37
N ALA A 224 34.29 12.51 -0.72
CA ALA A 224 35.62 12.27 -0.19
C ALA A 224 36.48 13.48 -0.57
N ASP A 225 36.86 14.27 0.43
CA ASP A 225 37.71 15.43 0.30
C ASP A 225 38.90 15.09 -0.59
N ALA A 226 38.93 15.63 -1.79
CA ALA A 226 40.06 15.65 -2.67
C ALA A 226 41.02 16.73 -2.15
N GLU A 227 41.56 16.53 -0.95
CA GLU A 227 42.72 17.26 -0.45
C GLU A 227 43.89 16.27 -0.18
N ALA A 228 44.64 16.01 -1.18
CA ALA A 228 46.07 15.63 -1.03
C ALA A 228 46.73 15.49 -2.40
N GLU A 229 47.09 16.59 -3.05
CA GLU A 229 48.27 16.65 -3.92
C GLU A 229 48.69 18.11 -4.10
N ALA A 230 49.43 18.57 -3.14
CA ALA A 230 50.28 19.74 -3.28
C ALA A 230 51.51 19.54 -2.37
N GLU A 231 52.49 18.80 -2.86
CA GLU A 231 53.92 18.99 -2.50
C GLU A 231 54.83 18.50 -3.64
#